data_d1742564b250d5b351b8bff55da0a338
#
_entry.id   d1742564b250d5b351b8bff55da0a338
#
_cell.length_a   1.000
_cell.length_b   1.000
_cell.length_c   1.000
_cell.angle_alpha   90.00
_cell.angle_beta   90.00
_cell.angle_gamma   90.00
#
_symmetry.space_group_name_H-M   'P 1'
#
loop_
_entity.id
_entity.type
_entity.pdbx_description
1 polymer ?
#
loop_
_entity_poly.entity_id
_entity_poly.type
_entity_poly.pdbx_seq_one_letter_code
_entity_poly.pdbx_strand_id
1 'polypeptide(L)'
;GKTTISSIIAKESNMEKSVHMHTDDFYHYLSKNAIAPHLPQSNAQNLVVIESFLEAAKRFSRGGYDVIVDGIIGPWFLAPWQNIVQEGYEVHYIILRTNKEETMKRAIERSKLDRDTNIELVQTMWEQFCNIGIYEKNVVDTINFSISDTVLVVKEKITNKACLLHK
;
A
#
# COMPACT_ATOMS: atom_id res chain seq x y z
N GLY A 1 -3.11 -4.09 -10.72
CA GLY A 1 -2.53 -2.96 -10.20
C GLY A 1 -1.46 -3.14 -9.14
N LYS A 2 -1.73 -2.68 -7.94
CA LYS A 2 -0.75 -2.65 -6.84
C LYS A 2 -0.09 -3.99 -6.57
N THR A 3 -0.85 -5.04 -6.42
CA THR A 3 -0.36 -6.38 -6.10
C THR A 3 0.58 -6.92 -7.19
N THR A 4 0.23 -6.73 -8.46
CA THR A 4 1.07 -7.15 -9.59
C THR A 4 2.41 -6.41 -9.58
N ILE A 5 2.38 -5.09 -9.45
CA ILE A 5 3.58 -4.26 -9.39
C ILE A 5 4.45 -4.66 -8.20
N SER A 6 3.86 -4.78 -7.02
CA SER A 6 4.57 -5.15 -5.78
C SER A 6 5.22 -6.53 -5.89
N SER A 7 4.52 -7.50 -6.48
CA SER A 7 5.07 -8.84 -6.72
C SER A 7 6.31 -8.80 -7.60
N ILE A 8 6.28 -8.01 -8.67
CA ILE A 8 7.42 -7.87 -9.58
C ILE A 8 8.59 -7.17 -8.86
N ILE A 9 8.33 -6.08 -8.16
CA ILE A 9 9.35 -5.35 -7.39
C ILE A 9 10.03 -6.30 -6.38
N ALA A 10 9.27 -7.12 -5.67
CA ALA A 10 9.81 -8.09 -4.73
C ALA A 10 10.70 -9.14 -5.40
N LYS A 11 10.23 -9.72 -6.52
CA LYS A 11 10.98 -10.73 -7.27
C LYS A 11 12.27 -10.18 -7.88
N GLU A 12 12.27 -8.92 -8.26
CA GLU A 12 13.38 -8.24 -8.91
C GLU A 12 14.21 -7.38 -7.94
N SER A 13 14.03 -7.56 -6.64
CA SER A 13 14.82 -6.85 -5.63
C SER A 13 16.31 -7.04 -5.84
N ASN A 14 17.09 -5.98 -5.58
CA ASN A 14 18.56 -6.04 -5.59
C ASN A 14 19.13 -6.75 -4.37
N MET A 15 18.34 -6.99 -3.34
CA MET A 15 18.73 -7.78 -2.18
C MET A 15 18.62 -9.27 -2.50
N GLU A 16 19.41 -10.08 -1.83
CA GLU A 16 19.40 -11.54 -2.01
C GLU A 16 18.04 -12.17 -1.67
N LYS A 17 17.36 -11.58 -0.68
CA LYS A 17 16.06 -12.08 -0.20
C LYS A 17 15.04 -10.95 -0.17
N SER A 18 13.79 -11.29 -0.47
CA SER A 18 12.68 -10.36 -0.37
C SER A 18 11.41 -11.07 0.10
N VAL A 19 10.49 -10.30 0.63
CA VAL A 19 9.11 -10.72 0.95
C VAL A 19 8.12 -9.74 0.36
N HIS A 20 6.97 -10.24 -0.03
CA HIS A 20 5.84 -9.45 -0.48
C HIS A 20 4.69 -9.65 0.50
N MET A 21 4.30 -8.60 1.20
CA MET A 21 3.30 -8.63 2.25
C MET A 21 2.10 -7.76 1.88
N HIS A 22 0.90 -8.26 2.17
CA HIS A 22 -0.36 -7.54 1.97
C HIS A 22 -0.93 -7.08 3.31
N THR A 23 -1.23 -5.80 3.45
CA THR A 23 -1.81 -5.28 4.71
C THR A 23 -3.14 -5.94 5.05
N ASP A 24 -3.94 -6.31 4.04
CA ASP A 24 -5.25 -6.92 4.24
C ASP A 24 -5.20 -8.32 4.84
N ASP A 25 -4.10 -9.03 4.67
CA ASP A 25 -3.99 -10.41 5.16
C ASP A 25 -4.15 -10.50 6.69
N PHE A 26 -3.65 -9.51 7.41
CA PHE A 26 -3.73 -9.51 8.87
C PHE A 26 -5.16 -9.28 9.39
N TYR A 27 -6.02 -8.62 8.61
CA TYR A 27 -7.44 -8.47 8.96
C TYR A 27 -8.19 -9.81 8.93
N HIS A 28 -7.75 -10.75 8.10
CA HIS A 28 -8.36 -12.07 8.01
C HIS A 28 -8.15 -12.93 9.26
N TYR A 29 -7.21 -12.57 10.11
CA TYR A 29 -6.99 -13.25 11.39
C TYR A 29 -8.02 -12.88 12.45
N LEU A 30 -8.76 -11.79 12.27
CA LEU A 30 -9.80 -11.35 13.21
C LEU A 30 -10.96 -12.33 13.18
N SER A 31 -11.14 -13.08 14.26
CA SER A 31 -12.10 -14.19 14.31
C SER A 31 -13.39 -13.85 15.04
N LYS A 32 -13.39 -12.77 15.83
CA LYS A 32 -14.54 -12.38 16.65
C LYS A 32 -14.63 -10.86 16.75
N ASN A 33 -15.83 -10.33 16.60
CA ASN A 33 -16.12 -8.90 16.69
C ASN A 33 -15.32 -8.04 15.72
N ALA A 34 -14.96 -8.59 14.56
CA ALA A 34 -14.28 -7.83 13.52
C ALA A 34 -15.19 -6.72 12.98
N ILE A 35 -14.62 -5.53 12.84
CA ILE A 35 -15.29 -4.35 12.32
C ILE A 35 -14.74 -4.09 10.91
N ALA A 36 -15.62 -3.77 9.96
CA ALA A 36 -15.19 -3.40 8.61
C ALA A 36 -14.19 -2.23 8.67
N PRO A 37 -12.99 -2.36 8.09
CA PRO A 37 -11.90 -1.39 8.30
C PRO A 37 -12.19 0.04 7.86
N HIS A 38 -13.13 0.23 6.93
CA HIS A 38 -13.51 1.55 6.42
C HIS A 38 -14.48 2.32 7.33
N LEU A 39 -15.05 1.66 8.35
CA LEU A 39 -15.98 2.30 9.29
C LEU A 39 -15.24 3.11 10.34
N PRO A 40 -15.78 4.28 10.77
CA PRO A 40 -15.12 5.13 11.76
C PRO A 40 -14.81 4.43 13.10
N GLN A 41 -15.68 3.53 13.53
CA GLN A 41 -15.51 2.78 14.78
C GLN A 41 -14.40 1.72 14.73
N SER A 42 -13.80 1.48 13.57
CA SER A 42 -12.72 0.50 13.41
C SER A 42 -11.33 1.04 13.76
N ASN A 43 -11.18 2.32 14.09
CA ASN A 43 -9.87 2.95 14.24
C ASN A 43 -8.94 2.24 15.25
N ALA A 44 -9.45 1.87 16.40
CA ALA A 44 -8.67 1.15 17.40
C ALA A 44 -8.25 -0.25 16.92
N GLN A 45 -9.14 -0.96 16.26
CA GLN A 45 -8.84 -2.26 15.64
C GLN A 45 -7.77 -2.11 14.55
N ASN A 46 -7.94 -1.14 13.66
CA ASN A 46 -7.02 -0.95 12.53
C ASN A 46 -5.61 -0.62 13.02
N LEU A 47 -5.49 0.14 14.10
CA LEU A 47 -4.20 0.45 14.69
C LEU A 47 -3.51 -0.82 15.20
N VAL A 48 -4.22 -1.66 15.95
CA VAL A 48 -3.67 -2.94 16.44
C VAL A 48 -3.25 -3.84 15.29
N VAL A 49 -4.09 -3.96 14.27
CA VAL A 49 -3.81 -4.82 13.10
C VAL A 49 -2.57 -4.33 12.35
N ILE A 50 -2.47 -3.03 12.08
CA ILE A 50 -1.33 -2.50 11.33
C ILE A 50 -0.04 -2.53 12.14
N GLU A 51 -0.09 -2.28 13.44
CA GLU A 51 1.09 -2.40 14.30
C GLU A 51 1.57 -3.84 14.39
N SER A 52 0.66 -4.81 14.45
CA SER A 52 1.00 -6.24 14.41
C SER A 52 1.65 -6.62 13.07
N PHE A 53 1.10 -6.13 11.97
CA PHE A 53 1.67 -6.29 10.64
C PHE A 53 3.09 -5.72 10.56
N LEU A 54 3.28 -4.52 11.09
CA LEU A 54 4.59 -3.85 11.09
C LEU A 54 5.62 -4.56 11.94
N GLU A 55 5.23 -5.20 13.04
CA GLU A 55 6.15 -6.04 13.82
C GLU A 55 6.68 -7.20 12.97
N ALA A 56 5.81 -7.85 12.19
CA ALA A 56 6.24 -8.89 11.25
C ALA A 56 7.16 -8.33 10.16
N ALA A 57 6.80 -7.20 9.55
CA ALA A 57 7.61 -6.54 8.53
C ALA A 57 9.00 -6.16 9.06
N LYS A 58 9.08 -5.57 10.25
CA LYS A 58 10.34 -5.25 10.91
C LYS A 58 11.20 -6.49 11.14
N ARG A 59 10.58 -7.58 11.55
CA ARG A 59 11.33 -8.83 11.78
C ARG A 59 11.94 -9.37 10.50
N PHE A 60 11.22 -9.36 9.38
CA PHE A 60 11.77 -9.71 8.08
C PHE A 60 12.94 -8.79 7.69
N SER A 61 12.76 -7.49 7.85
CA SER A 61 13.81 -6.51 7.56
C SER A 61 15.09 -6.78 8.36
N ARG A 62 14.97 -7.01 9.66
CA ARG A 62 16.13 -7.37 10.51
C ARG A 62 16.76 -8.71 10.13
N GLY A 63 16.00 -9.58 9.49
CA GLY A 63 16.48 -10.86 8.97
C GLY A 63 17.17 -10.78 7.60
N GLY A 64 17.35 -9.58 7.05
CA GLY A 64 18.02 -9.37 5.78
C GLY A 64 17.10 -9.46 4.55
N TYR A 65 15.79 -9.34 4.71
CA TYR A 65 14.84 -9.32 3.63
C TYR A 65 14.51 -7.89 3.19
N ASP A 66 14.42 -7.69 1.89
CA ASP A 66 13.75 -6.53 1.32
C ASP A 66 12.23 -6.73 1.48
N VAL A 67 11.57 -5.80 2.16
CA VAL A 67 10.15 -5.94 2.50
C VAL A 67 9.33 -5.06 1.57
N ILE A 68 8.56 -5.67 0.71
CA ILE A 68 7.63 -4.99 -0.21
C ILE A 68 6.22 -5.17 0.32
N VAL A 69 5.58 -4.05 0.60
CA VAL A 69 4.21 -4.02 1.16
C VAL A 69 3.26 -3.41 0.15
N ASP A 70 2.12 -4.03 -0.06
CA ASP A 70 1.02 -3.38 -0.75
C ASP A 70 -0.23 -3.32 0.11
N GLY A 71 -1.04 -2.32 -0.14
CA GLY A 71 -2.29 -2.07 0.56
C GLY A 71 -2.83 -0.68 0.24
N ILE A 72 -3.95 -0.35 0.83
CA ILE A 72 -4.52 0.99 0.76
C ILE A 72 -4.14 1.71 2.05
N ILE A 73 -3.10 2.54 1.95
CA ILE A 73 -2.55 3.28 3.08
C ILE A 73 -2.58 4.76 2.74
N GLY A 74 -3.59 5.46 3.24
CA GLY A 74 -3.71 6.90 3.04
C GLY A 74 -2.78 7.70 3.95
N PRO A 75 -2.47 8.95 3.55
CA PRO A 75 -1.65 9.84 4.38
C PRO A 75 -2.23 10.07 5.78
N TRP A 76 -3.53 9.96 5.94
CA TRP A 76 -4.23 10.07 7.23
C TRP A 76 -3.97 8.90 8.19
N PHE A 77 -3.30 7.84 7.74
CA PHE A 77 -2.99 6.66 8.54
C PHE A 77 -1.51 6.28 8.45
N LEU A 78 -0.63 7.27 8.29
CA LEU A 78 0.81 7.06 8.20
C LEU A 78 1.54 7.00 9.55
N ALA A 79 0.89 7.38 10.64
CA ALA A 79 1.56 7.45 11.95
C ALA A 79 2.30 6.15 12.32
N PRO A 80 1.72 4.95 12.19
CA PRO A 80 2.44 3.70 12.49
C PRO A 80 3.70 3.53 11.63
N TRP A 81 3.64 3.93 10.36
CA TRP A 81 4.77 3.86 9.43
C TRP A 81 5.86 4.86 9.77
N GLN A 82 5.48 6.08 10.17
CA GLN A 82 6.42 7.09 10.64
C GLN A 82 7.10 6.67 11.95
N ASN A 83 6.41 5.95 12.81
CA ASN A 83 6.97 5.41 14.04
C ASN A 83 8.13 4.45 13.76
N ILE A 84 8.01 3.57 12.77
CA ILE A 84 9.12 2.67 12.42
C ILE A 84 10.29 3.41 11.76
N VAL A 85 10.04 4.52 11.08
CA VAL A 85 11.12 5.40 10.58
C VAL A 85 11.89 5.99 11.76
N GLN A 86 11.21 6.38 12.84
CA GLN A 86 11.87 6.84 14.08
C GLN A 86 12.74 5.75 14.73
N GLU A 87 12.36 4.50 14.58
CA GLU A 87 13.13 3.35 15.04
C GLU A 87 14.36 3.05 14.17
N GLY A 88 14.53 3.72 13.03
CA GLY A 88 15.69 3.59 12.14
C GLY A 88 15.43 2.77 10.87
N TYR A 89 14.21 2.37 10.59
CA TYR A 89 13.87 1.69 9.35
C TYR A 89 13.71 2.69 8.19
N GLU A 90 14.21 2.32 7.02
CA GLU A 90 14.04 3.09 5.79
C GLU A 90 12.71 2.68 5.13
N VAL A 91 11.78 3.64 4.99
CA VAL A 91 10.45 3.39 4.44
C VAL A 91 10.22 4.26 3.21
N HIS A 92 9.99 3.63 2.08
CA HIS A 92 9.60 4.29 0.82
C HIS A 92 8.08 4.21 0.67
N TYR A 93 7.42 5.35 0.69
CA TYR A 93 5.98 5.46 0.53
C TYR A 93 5.61 5.91 -0.87
N ILE A 94 5.15 4.98 -1.69
CA ILE A 94 4.82 5.21 -3.10
C ILE A 94 3.34 4.95 -3.33
N ILE A 95 2.66 5.89 -3.94
CA ILE A 95 1.23 5.83 -4.25
C ILE A 95 1.06 5.64 -5.76
N LEU A 96 0.43 4.54 -6.15
CA LEU A 96 0.04 4.33 -7.54
C LEU A 96 -1.37 4.88 -7.73
N ARG A 97 -1.51 5.85 -8.62
CA ARG A 97 -2.79 6.51 -8.89
C ARG A 97 -3.07 6.51 -10.39
N THR A 98 -4.30 6.24 -10.75
CA THR A 98 -4.81 6.39 -12.11
C THR A 98 -6.04 7.31 -12.11
N ASN A 99 -6.64 7.57 -13.27
CA ASN A 99 -7.85 8.40 -13.32
C ASN A 99 -9.07 7.66 -12.76
N LYS A 100 -10.13 8.42 -12.48
CA LYS A 100 -11.39 7.91 -11.92
C LYS A 100 -12.04 6.89 -12.86
N GLU A 101 -12.06 7.17 -14.15
CA GLU A 101 -12.67 6.31 -15.16
C GLU A 101 -12.05 4.91 -15.17
N GLU A 102 -10.73 4.83 -15.24
CA GLU A 102 -10.01 3.56 -15.22
C GLU A 102 -10.16 2.83 -13.88
N THR A 103 -10.16 3.55 -12.78
CA THR A 103 -10.37 2.98 -11.45
C THR A 103 -11.75 2.36 -11.34
N MET A 104 -12.78 3.07 -11.78
CA MET A 104 -14.17 2.59 -11.75
C MET A 104 -14.38 1.42 -12.70
N LYS A 105 -13.79 1.46 -13.89
CA LYS A 105 -13.82 0.34 -14.85
C LYS A 105 -13.27 -0.93 -14.22
N ARG A 106 -12.10 -0.85 -13.59
CA ARG A 106 -11.46 -2.00 -12.91
C ARG A 106 -12.30 -2.51 -11.74
N ALA A 107 -12.94 -1.61 -11.00
CA ALA A 107 -13.83 -1.98 -9.90
C ALA A 107 -15.06 -2.73 -10.40
N ILE A 108 -15.68 -2.28 -11.48
CA ILE A 108 -16.83 -2.93 -12.12
C ILE A 108 -16.44 -4.31 -12.66
N GLU A 109 -15.32 -4.44 -13.33
CA GLU A 109 -14.81 -5.73 -13.82
C GLU A 109 -14.58 -6.72 -12.68
N ARG A 110 -13.97 -6.27 -11.56
CA ARG A 110 -13.81 -7.12 -10.37
C ARG A 110 -15.14 -7.51 -9.73
N SER A 111 -16.12 -6.61 -9.69
CA SER A 111 -17.43 -6.90 -9.10
C SER A 111 -18.19 -8.00 -9.83
N LYS A 112 -17.91 -8.21 -11.12
CA LYS A 112 -18.47 -9.31 -11.91
C LYS A 112 -17.87 -10.66 -11.53
N LEU A 113 -16.63 -10.68 -11.03
CA LEU A 113 -15.88 -11.87 -10.64
C LEU A 113 -15.96 -12.12 -9.13
N ASP A 114 -16.03 -11.05 -8.36
CA ASP A 114 -16.03 -11.05 -6.90
C ASP A 114 -17.18 -10.16 -6.38
N ARG A 115 -18.17 -10.77 -5.76
CA ARG A 115 -19.36 -10.09 -5.25
C ARG A 115 -19.07 -9.17 -4.06
N ASP A 116 -17.90 -9.29 -3.42
CA ASP A 116 -17.55 -8.49 -2.26
C ASP A 116 -16.97 -7.10 -2.63
N THR A 117 -16.79 -6.81 -3.94
CA THR A 117 -16.31 -5.51 -4.39
C THR A 117 -17.38 -4.43 -4.20
N ASN A 118 -17.11 -3.48 -3.31
CA ASN A 118 -17.96 -2.32 -3.07
C ASN A 118 -17.53 -1.13 -3.95
N ILE A 119 -18.28 -0.88 -5.01
CA ILE A 119 -17.98 0.16 -6.01
C ILE A 119 -18.04 1.57 -5.40
N GLU A 120 -19.02 1.84 -4.53
CA GLU A 120 -19.14 3.14 -3.86
C GLU A 120 -17.94 3.41 -2.95
N LEU A 121 -17.46 2.39 -2.24
CA LEU A 121 -16.25 2.50 -1.42
C LEU A 121 -15.03 2.80 -2.28
N VAL A 122 -14.87 2.13 -3.42
CA VAL A 122 -13.76 2.39 -4.36
C VAL A 122 -13.79 3.83 -4.87
N GLN A 123 -14.97 4.36 -5.20
CA GLN A 123 -15.12 5.75 -5.61
C GLN A 123 -14.73 6.71 -4.50
N THR A 124 -15.21 6.49 -3.29
CA THR A 124 -14.87 7.32 -2.11
C THR A 124 -13.38 7.31 -1.86
N MET A 125 -12.74 6.15 -1.90
CA MET A 125 -11.31 6.02 -1.71
C MET A 125 -10.51 6.73 -2.82
N TRP A 126 -10.95 6.63 -4.08
CA TRP A 126 -10.32 7.37 -5.17
C TRP A 126 -10.37 8.89 -4.91
N GLU A 127 -11.52 9.40 -4.48
CA GLU A 127 -11.70 10.82 -4.14
C GLU A 127 -10.78 11.26 -3.00
N GLN A 128 -10.59 10.42 -1.97
CA GLN A 128 -9.67 10.69 -0.87
C GLN A 128 -8.21 10.81 -1.33
N PHE A 129 -7.81 10.09 -2.39
CA PHE A 129 -6.46 10.14 -2.95
C PHE A 129 -6.29 11.19 -4.06
N CYS A 130 -7.32 11.94 -4.41
CA CYS A 130 -7.24 12.98 -5.45
C CYS A 130 -6.34 14.15 -5.08
N ASN A 131 -6.33 14.53 -3.82
CA ASN A 131 -5.51 15.62 -3.30
C ASN A 131 -4.99 15.25 -1.93
N ILE A 132 -3.74 14.89 -1.87
CA ILE A 132 -3.07 14.39 -0.68
C ILE A 132 -1.94 15.30 -0.19
N GLY A 133 -1.96 16.57 -0.61
CA GLY A 133 -1.08 17.63 -0.10
C GLY A 133 0.40 17.34 -0.35
N ILE A 134 1.19 17.37 0.70
CA ILE A 134 2.64 17.16 0.61
C ILE A 134 3.04 15.80 0.04
N TYR A 135 2.15 14.82 0.05
CA TYR A 135 2.40 13.48 -0.48
C TYR A 135 2.12 13.35 -1.98
N GLU A 136 1.71 14.44 -2.67
CA GLU A 136 1.61 14.43 -4.13
C GLU A 136 2.94 14.05 -4.81
N LYS A 137 4.07 14.40 -4.22
CA LYS A 137 5.40 13.99 -4.68
C LYS A 137 5.64 12.48 -4.65
N ASN A 138 4.87 11.74 -3.85
CA ASN A 138 4.95 10.29 -3.70
C ASN A 138 4.09 9.54 -4.73
N VAL A 139 3.32 10.27 -5.53
CA VAL A 139 2.40 9.69 -6.51
C VAL A 139 3.12 9.32 -7.78
N VAL A 140 2.87 8.10 -8.25
CA VAL A 140 3.15 7.65 -9.61
C VAL A 140 1.81 7.59 -10.35
N ASP A 141 1.63 8.46 -11.33
CA ASP A 141 0.45 8.46 -12.19
C ASP A 141 0.62 7.39 -13.26
N THR A 142 -0.27 6.41 -13.26
CA THR A 142 -0.17 5.23 -14.11
C THR A 142 -1.12 5.25 -15.32
N ILE A 143 -1.77 6.39 -15.62
CA ILE A 143 -2.80 6.48 -16.66
C ILE A 143 -2.31 5.93 -18.01
N ASN A 144 -1.11 6.32 -18.43
CA ASN A 144 -0.54 5.95 -19.73
C ASN A 144 0.60 4.93 -19.60
N PHE A 145 0.73 4.29 -18.45
CA PHE A 145 1.82 3.36 -18.18
C PHE A 145 1.38 1.91 -18.32
N SER A 146 2.22 1.11 -19.00
CA SER A 146 2.18 -0.34 -18.89
C SER A 146 2.64 -0.78 -17.49
N ILE A 147 2.47 -2.07 -17.19
CA ILE A 147 3.04 -2.68 -15.98
C ILE A 147 4.55 -2.47 -15.94
N SER A 148 5.24 -2.72 -17.06
CA SER A 148 6.70 -2.55 -17.17
C SER A 148 7.13 -1.10 -16.93
N ASP A 149 6.42 -0.12 -17.49
CA ASP A 149 6.69 1.30 -17.28
C ASP A 149 6.55 1.66 -15.80
N THR A 150 5.47 1.20 -15.17
CA THR A 150 5.22 1.46 -13.74
C THR A 150 6.32 0.87 -12.87
N VAL A 151 6.74 -0.37 -13.12
CA VAL A 151 7.83 -1.03 -12.40
C VAL A 151 9.12 -0.23 -12.51
N LEU A 152 9.48 0.22 -13.71
CA LEU A 152 10.68 1.03 -13.94
C LEU A 152 10.66 2.34 -13.14
N VAL A 153 9.53 3.06 -13.17
CA VAL A 153 9.39 4.32 -12.44
C VAL A 153 9.45 4.09 -10.93
N VAL A 154 8.80 3.05 -10.42
CA VAL A 154 8.84 2.72 -8.99
C VAL A 154 10.27 2.38 -8.55
N LYS A 155 10.99 1.56 -9.31
CA LYS A 155 12.40 1.22 -9.04
C LYS A 155 13.29 2.45 -9.02
N GLU A 156 13.10 3.36 -9.98
CA GLU A 156 13.84 4.61 -10.04
C GLU A 156 13.59 5.47 -8.79
N LYS A 157 12.34 5.61 -8.38
CA LYS A 157 11.99 6.36 -7.16
C LYS A 157 12.60 5.74 -5.90
N ILE A 158 12.66 4.43 -5.81
CA ILE A 158 13.32 3.73 -4.70
C ILE A 158 14.83 4.02 -4.72
N THR A 159 15.47 3.86 -5.86
CA THR A 159 16.92 4.09 -6.03
C THR A 159 17.31 5.52 -5.67
N ASN A 160 16.52 6.50 -6.13
CA ASN A 160 16.77 7.93 -5.90
C ASN A 160 16.28 8.41 -4.53
N LYS A 161 15.66 7.54 -3.73
CA LYS A 161 15.07 7.86 -2.43
C LYS A 161 14.06 9.01 -2.49
N ALA A 162 13.36 9.13 -3.62
CA ALA A 162 12.43 10.22 -3.89
C ALA A 162 11.16 10.20 -3.01
N CYS A 163 10.80 9.04 -2.51
CA CYS A 163 9.56 8.81 -1.74
C CYS A 163 9.83 8.36 -0.30
N LEU A 164 11.02 8.62 0.23
CA LEU A 164 11.38 8.28 1.61
C LEU A 164 10.50 9.05 2.60
N LEU A 165 10.00 8.34 3.60
CA LEU A 165 9.44 8.97 4.78
C LEU A 165 10.58 9.46 5.66
N HIS A 166 10.51 10.71 6.11
CA HIS A 166 11.53 11.34 6.94
C HIS A 166 11.14 11.32 8.42
N LYS A 167 12.15 11.35 9.26
CA LYS A 167 11.98 11.50 10.71
C LYS A 167 11.32 12.82 11.09
#